data_1460ad68f1ce9d6988b89966c1281a24
#
_entry.id   1460ad68f1ce9d6988b89966c1281a24
#
_cell.length_a   1.000
_cell.length_b   1.000
_cell.length_c   1.000
_cell.angle_alpha   90.00
_cell.angle_beta   90.00
_cell.angle_gamma   90.00
#
_symmetry.space_group_name_H-M   'P 1'
#
loop_
_entity.id
_entity.type
_entity.pdbx_description
1 polymer ?
#
loop_
_entity_poly.entity_id
_entity_poly.type
_entity_poly.pdbx_seq_one_letter_code
_entity_poly.pdbx_strand_id
1 'polypeptide(L)'
;GYLERVRELCDQYNVVLIFDEVKTGLTAGAHGAAMRLGVKPDLITLAKSIGGGLPLAAFGGKKKYMDFVTNGKMAHFGTFNGNPLAMAGVRAIDRICSDEALATAEDFNLQALIRIGDIIDEYQLPAHTVGFGVKGCVTWSTKPVRNYRDYKATDFGVAEAHWLFAINRGIITPPGLDEQWLISLAHGQTEIDILVEDFREFAQAIRS
;
A
#
# COMPACT_ATOMS: atom_id res chain seq x y z
N GLY A 1 0.63 12.76 -14.37
CA GLY A 1 1.72 13.52 -14.99
C GLY A 1 2.98 13.71 -14.13
N TYR A 2 2.89 13.49 -12.77
CA TYR A 2 4.06 13.72 -11.89
C TYR A 2 5.19 12.72 -12.15
N LEU A 3 4.91 11.42 -12.14
CA LEU A 3 5.95 10.39 -12.30
C LEU A 3 6.52 10.38 -13.72
N GLU A 4 5.71 10.64 -14.71
CA GLU A 4 6.15 10.78 -16.10
C GLU A 4 7.13 11.96 -16.21
N ARG A 5 6.81 13.09 -15.58
CA ARG A 5 7.73 14.23 -15.57
C ARG A 5 9.02 13.95 -14.83
N VAL A 6 8.96 13.19 -13.73
CA VAL A 6 10.17 12.72 -13.03
C VAL A 6 11.02 11.83 -13.94
N ARG A 7 10.40 10.91 -14.68
CA ARG A 7 11.12 10.03 -15.63
C ARG A 7 11.79 10.86 -16.74
N GLU A 8 11.10 11.83 -17.33
CA GLU A 8 11.65 12.72 -18.35
C GLU A 8 12.87 13.50 -17.82
N LEU A 9 12.78 14.06 -16.62
CA LEU A 9 13.89 14.79 -16.01
C LEU A 9 15.08 13.88 -15.71
N CYS A 10 14.83 12.66 -15.21
CA CYS A 10 15.89 11.69 -15.00
C CYS A 10 16.60 11.31 -16.31
N ASP A 11 15.85 11.15 -17.38
CA ASP A 11 16.43 10.86 -18.71
C ASP A 11 17.22 12.07 -19.25
N GLN A 12 16.66 13.28 -19.12
CA GLN A 12 17.30 14.51 -19.57
C GLN A 12 18.65 14.76 -18.88
N TYR A 13 18.71 14.51 -17.58
CA TYR A 13 19.91 14.78 -16.76
C TYR A 13 20.75 13.53 -16.47
N ASN A 14 20.43 12.39 -17.10
CA ASN A 14 21.12 11.11 -16.90
C ASN A 14 21.15 10.71 -15.41
N VAL A 15 20.04 10.86 -14.71
CA VAL A 15 19.86 10.48 -13.31
C VAL A 15 19.20 9.11 -13.23
N VAL A 16 19.66 8.25 -12.33
CA VAL A 16 19.05 6.93 -12.08
C VAL A 16 17.74 7.11 -11.32
N LEU A 17 16.63 6.61 -11.88
CA LEU A 17 15.35 6.59 -11.21
C LEU A 17 15.14 5.24 -10.53
N ILE A 18 14.97 5.25 -9.22
CA ILE A 18 14.71 4.07 -8.40
C ILE A 18 13.30 4.17 -7.84
N PHE A 19 12.48 3.14 -8.06
CA PHE A 19 11.19 3.00 -7.38
C PHE A 19 11.35 2.11 -6.16
N ASP A 20 11.05 2.67 -5.00
CA ASP A 20 10.89 1.88 -3.79
C ASP A 20 9.47 1.31 -3.75
N GLU A 21 9.36 0.04 -4.17
CA GLU A 21 8.11 -0.72 -4.14
C GLU A 21 8.06 -1.72 -2.98
N VAL A 22 8.80 -1.45 -1.92
CA VAL A 22 8.75 -2.27 -0.70
C VAL A 22 7.31 -2.38 -0.16
N LYS A 23 6.50 -1.34 -0.29
CA LYS A 23 5.06 -1.34 0.06
C LYS A 23 4.16 -1.64 -1.13
N THR A 24 4.45 -1.10 -2.29
CA THR A 24 3.54 -1.10 -3.44
C THR A 24 3.68 -2.31 -4.35
N GLY A 25 4.73 -3.12 -4.20
CA GLY A 25 5.08 -4.21 -5.12
C GLY A 25 3.98 -5.24 -5.38
N LEU A 26 3.08 -5.50 -4.41
CA LEU A 26 1.87 -6.31 -4.61
C LEU A 26 0.60 -5.55 -4.21
N THR A 27 0.69 -4.53 -3.36
CA THR A 27 -0.50 -3.83 -2.88
C THR A 27 -1.09 -2.86 -3.89
N ALA A 28 -0.32 -2.47 -4.90
CA ALA A 28 -0.78 -1.68 -6.04
C ALA A 28 -1.26 -2.53 -7.23
N GLY A 29 -1.28 -3.84 -7.09
CA GLY A 29 -1.59 -4.83 -8.12
C GLY A 29 -0.44 -5.81 -8.32
N ALA A 30 -0.62 -6.87 -9.10
CA ALA A 30 0.35 -7.97 -9.27
C ALA A 30 1.73 -7.52 -9.80
N HIS A 31 1.77 -6.39 -10.47
CA HIS A 31 3.00 -5.87 -11.09
C HIS A 31 3.48 -4.55 -10.46
N GLY A 32 2.96 -4.20 -9.28
CA GLY A 32 3.34 -3.02 -8.51
C GLY A 32 2.91 -1.68 -9.11
N ALA A 33 3.34 -0.60 -8.46
CA ALA A 33 2.97 0.76 -8.86
C ALA A 33 3.62 1.19 -10.18
N ALA A 34 4.82 0.73 -10.49
CA ALA A 34 5.50 1.07 -11.74
C ALA A 34 4.67 0.68 -12.97
N MET A 35 4.17 -0.55 -12.99
CA MET A 35 3.33 -1.03 -14.09
C MET A 35 1.97 -0.36 -14.09
N ARG A 36 1.33 -0.25 -12.93
CA ARG A 36 0.01 0.39 -12.78
C ARG A 36 0.00 1.84 -13.26
N LEU A 37 1.08 2.58 -13.01
CA LEU A 37 1.21 4.00 -13.38
C LEU A 37 1.92 4.21 -14.73
N GLY A 38 2.34 3.14 -15.40
CA GLY A 38 2.93 3.21 -16.73
C GLY A 38 4.33 3.84 -16.79
N VAL A 39 5.02 3.97 -15.65
CA VAL A 39 6.35 4.59 -15.58
C VAL A 39 7.42 3.55 -15.25
N LYS A 40 8.41 3.38 -16.13
CA LYS A 40 9.49 2.41 -15.95
C LYS A 40 10.67 3.04 -15.22
N PRO A 41 10.99 2.62 -13.99
CA PRO A 41 12.20 3.04 -13.30
C PRO A 41 13.45 2.37 -13.90
N ASP A 42 14.61 2.83 -13.49
CA ASP A 42 15.88 2.16 -13.81
C ASP A 42 16.14 0.97 -12.88
N LEU A 43 15.80 1.13 -11.61
CA LEU A 43 15.88 0.11 -10.57
C LEU A 43 14.59 0.10 -9.75
N ILE A 44 14.31 -1.05 -9.14
CA ILE A 44 13.17 -1.28 -8.24
C ILE A 44 13.63 -2.02 -7.00
N THR A 45 13.07 -1.69 -5.85
CA THR A 45 13.25 -2.45 -4.61
C THR A 45 11.93 -3.09 -4.19
N LEU A 46 11.97 -4.31 -3.69
CA LEU A 46 10.83 -5.11 -3.28
C LEU A 46 11.09 -5.76 -1.92
N ALA A 47 10.09 -5.88 -1.07
CA ALA A 47 10.15 -6.62 0.20
C ALA A 47 8.73 -6.95 0.70
N LYS A 48 8.59 -7.17 2.01
CA LYS A 48 7.31 -7.36 2.71
C LYS A 48 6.48 -8.48 2.08
N SER A 49 5.36 -8.13 1.42
CA SER A 49 4.40 -9.10 0.88
C SER A 49 5.00 -10.10 -0.11
N ILE A 50 6.07 -9.76 -0.84
CA ILE A 50 6.71 -10.71 -1.75
C ILE A 50 7.33 -11.92 -1.04
N GLY A 51 7.65 -11.80 0.25
CA GLY A 51 8.22 -12.88 1.06
C GLY A 51 7.18 -13.83 1.66
N GLY A 52 5.88 -13.52 1.56
CA GLY A 52 4.82 -14.36 2.13
C GLY A 52 4.94 -14.55 3.66
N GLY A 53 5.35 -13.50 4.38
CA GLY A 53 5.60 -13.54 5.82
C GLY A 53 7.03 -13.91 6.20
N LEU A 54 7.88 -14.29 5.24
CA LEU A 54 9.28 -14.57 5.49
C LEU A 54 10.15 -13.32 5.25
N PRO A 55 11.27 -13.16 5.98
CA PRO A 55 12.18 -12.03 5.81
C PRO A 55 12.92 -12.12 4.48
N LEU A 56 12.40 -11.42 3.48
CA LEU A 56 12.96 -11.37 2.14
C LEU A 56 12.86 -9.95 1.59
N ALA A 57 13.90 -9.54 0.89
CA ALA A 57 13.92 -8.35 0.06
C ALA A 57 14.63 -8.68 -1.25
N ALA A 58 14.30 -7.92 -2.28
CA ALA A 58 14.92 -8.04 -3.59
C ALA A 58 15.10 -6.65 -4.21
N PHE A 59 16.03 -6.54 -5.13
CA PHE A 59 16.15 -5.42 -6.02
C PHE A 59 16.47 -5.91 -7.43
N GLY A 60 16.11 -5.12 -8.40
CA GLY A 60 16.32 -5.47 -9.80
C GLY A 60 16.18 -4.25 -10.70
N GLY A 61 16.35 -4.44 -11.99
CA GLY A 61 16.18 -3.37 -12.96
C GLY A 61 16.97 -3.54 -14.23
N LYS A 62 17.33 -2.41 -14.85
CA LYS A 62 18.05 -2.39 -16.13
C LYS A 62 19.40 -3.11 -16.02
N LYS A 63 19.67 -3.97 -16.99
CA LYS A 63 20.88 -4.78 -17.07
C LYS A 63 22.17 -3.97 -16.83
N LYS A 64 22.28 -2.78 -17.40
CA LYS A 64 23.47 -1.92 -17.27
C LYS A 64 23.84 -1.59 -15.82
N TYR A 65 22.87 -1.59 -14.88
CA TYR A 65 23.09 -1.38 -13.46
C TYR A 65 23.27 -2.69 -12.72
N MET A 66 22.49 -3.71 -13.08
CA MET A 66 22.60 -5.02 -12.45
C MET A 66 23.93 -5.72 -12.75
N ASP A 67 24.55 -5.41 -13.90
CA ASP A 67 25.88 -5.92 -14.25
C ASP A 67 26.99 -5.52 -13.25
N PHE A 68 26.81 -4.46 -12.46
CA PHE A 68 27.76 -4.13 -11.39
C PHE A 68 27.79 -5.19 -10.29
N VAL A 69 26.66 -5.82 -10.01
CA VAL A 69 26.56 -6.94 -9.06
C VAL A 69 27.10 -8.22 -9.68
N THR A 70 26.65 -8.57 -10.89
CA THR A 70 27.04 -9.83 -11.54
C THR A 70 28.50 -9.88 -11.93
N ASN A 71 29.12 -8.74 -12.25
CA ASN A 71 30.55 -8.63 -12.56
C ASN A 71 31.44 -8.46 -11.32
N GLY A 72 30.87 -8.50 -10.11
CA GLY A 72 31.60 -8.36 -8.86
C GLY A 72 32.16 -6.95 -8.58
N LYS A 73 31.75 -5.94 -9.36
CA LYS A 73 32.14 -4.53 -9.11
C LYS A 73 31.44 -3.94 -7.90
N MET A 74 30.28 -4.45 -7.57
CA MET A 74 29.52 -4.12 -6.36
C MET A 74 29.25 -5.41 -5.59
N ALA A 75 29.69 -5.42 -4.33
CA ALA A 75 29.46 -6.54 -3.43
C ALA A 75 27.97 -6.65 -3.05
N HIS A 76 27.41 -7.84 -3.18
CA HIS A 76 26.09 -8.18 -2.71
C HIS A 76 26.14 -9.50 -1.95
N PHE A 77 26.39 -9.40 -0.66
CA PHE A 77 26.57 -10.55 0.22
C PHE A 77 25.56 -10.52 1.36
N GLY A 78 25.08 -11.68 1.74
CA GLY A 78 24.22 -11.87 2.90
C GLY A 78 24.12 -13.35 3.22
N THR A 79 24.32 -13.71 4.48
CA THR A 79 24.30 -15.11 4.95
C THR A 79 22.99 -15.82 4.58
N PHE A 80 21.88 -15.08 4.59
CA PHE A 80 20.55 -15.62 4.28
C PHE A 80 20.09 -15.35 2.84
N ASN A 81 20.93 -14.75 1.99
CA ASN A 81 20.56 -14.50 0.60
C ASN A 81 20.24 -15.80 -0.13
N GLY A 82 19.08 -15.83 -0.81
CA GLY A 82 18.66 -16.99 -1.58
C GLY A 82 18.37 -18.25 -0.75
N ASN A 83 18.09 -18.11 0.56
CA ASN A 83 17.79 -19.30 1.36
C ASN A 83 16.54 -20.03 0.83
N PRO A 84 16.53 -21.38 0.87
CA PRO A 84 15.47 -22.17 0.22
C PRO A 84 14.06 -21.88 0.75
N LEU A 85 13.92 -21.59 2.05
CA LEU A 85 12.63 -21.32 2.66
C LEU A 85 12.04 -20.00 2.12
N ALA A 86 12.82 -18.92 2.08
CA ALA A 86 12.39 -17.64 1.52
C ALA A 86 12.06 -17.76 0.02
N MET A 87 12.86 -18.53 -0.74
CA MET A 87 12.58 -18.79 -2.16
C MET A 87 11.28 -19.59 -2.36
N ALA A 88 10.98 -20.54 -1.47
CA ALA A 88 9.69 -21.24 -1.48
C ALA A 88 8.51 -20.30 -1.17
N GLY A 89 8.69 -19.36 -0.24
CA GLY A 89 7.71 -18.30 0.06
C GLY A 89 7.40 -17.43 -1.15
N VAL A 90 8.41 -16.91 -1.84
CA VAL A 90 8.23 -16.12 -3.07
C VAL A 90 7.45 -16.92 -4.13
N ARG A 91 7.82 -18.18 -4.35
CA ARG A 91 7.11 -19.03 -5.32
C ARG A 91 5.66 -19.30 -4.93
N ALA A 92 5.36 -19.37 -3.65
CA ALA A 92 3.98 -19.50 -3.17
C ALA A 92 3.19 -18.21 -3.45
N ILE A 93 3.75 -17.05 -3.11
CA ILE A 93 3.15 -15.74 -3.38
C ILE A 93 2.90 -15.53 -4.88
N ASP A 94 3.87 -15.82 -5.73
CA ASP A 94 3.75 -15.72 -7.19
C ASP A 94 2.57 -16.55 -7.76
N ARG A 95 2.29 -17.70 -7.13
CA ARG A 95 1.16 -18.56 -7.54
C ARG A 95 -0.21 -18.08 -7.08
N ILE A 96 -0.30 -17.52 -5.87
CA ILE A 96 -1.59 -17.15 -5.26
C ILE A 96 -1.97 -15.69 -5.52
N CYS A 97 -1.01 -14.79 -5.71
CA CYS A 97 -1.24 -13.38 -6.00
C CYS A 97 -1.36 -13.14 -7.52
N SER A 98 -2.28 -13.86 -8.18
CA SER A 98 -2.58 -13.62 -9.59
C SER A 98 -3.21 -12.24 -9.80
N ASP A 99 -3.21 -11.75 -11.04
CA ASP A 99 -3.89 -10.50 -11.43
C ASP A 99 -5.36 -10.52 -11.01
N GLU A 100 -6.06 -11.64 -11.23
CA GLU A 100 -7.47 -11.80 -10.87
C GLU A 100 -7.69 -11.79 -9.35
N ALA A 101 -6.85 -12.50 -8.59
CA ALA A 101 -6.95 -12.53 -7.14
C ALA A 101 -6.73 -11.15 -6.51
N LEU A 102 -5.73 -10.40 -6.99
CA LEU A 102 -5.46 -9.05 -6.51
C LEU A 102 -6.51 -8.04 -6.99
N ALA A 103 -7.07 -8.19 -8.18
CA ALA A 103 -8.20 -7.40 -8.64
C ALA A 103 -9.43 -7.61 -7.75
N THR A 104 -9.73 -8.85 -7.39
CA THR A 104 -10.83 -9.16 -6.45
C THR A 104 -10.62 -8.50 -5.09
N ALA A 105 -9.41 -8.55 -4.54
CA ALA A 105 -9.09 -7.87 -3.28
C ALA A 105 -9.18 -6.33 -3.40
N GLU A 106 -8.82 -5.77 -4.55
CA GLU A 106 -8.99 -4.35 -4.84
C GLU A 106 -10.47 -3.96 -4.93
N ASP A 107 -11.33 -4.79 -5.52
CA ASP A 107 -12.77 -4.56 -5.58
C ASP A 107 -13.38 -4.52 -4.16
N PHE A 108 -12.96 -5.40 -3.25
CA PHE A 108 -13.36 -5.33 -1.85
C PHE A 108 -12.89 -4.03 -1.17
N ASN A 109 -11.67 -3.59 -1.45
CA ASN A 109 -11.17 -2.31 -0.96
C ASN A 109 -12.01 -1.14 -1.48
N LEU A 110 -12.34 -1.14 -2.77
CA LEU A 110 -13.18 -0.11 -3.38
C LEU A 110 -14.58 -0.05 -2.75
N GLN A 111 -15.19 -1.21 -2.48
CA GLN A 111 -16.46 -1.29 -1.75
C GLN A 111 -16.36 -0.68 -0.35
N ALA A 112 -15.29 -0.98 0.41
CA ALA A 112 -15.07 -0.37 1.72
C ALA A 112 -14.94 1.15 1.62
N LEU A 113 -14.14 1.65 0.68
CA LEU A 113 -13.93 3.08 0.48
C LEU A 113 -15.23 3.82 0.14
N ILE A 114 -16.05 3.27 -0.77
CA ILE A 114 -17.34 3.88 -1.16
C ILE A 114 -18.29 3.90 0.04
N ARG A 115 -18.50 2.76 0.69
CA ARG A 115 -19.45 2.64 1.81
C ARG A 115 -19.06 3.49 3.02
N ILE A 116 -17.76 3.60 3.31
CA ILE A 116 -17.25 4.51 4.35
C ILE A 116 -17.42 5.97 3.90
N GLY A 117 -17.20 6.27 2.63
CA GLY A 117 -17.49 7.60 2.06
C GLY A 117 -18.94 8.01 2.23
N ASP A 118 -19.90 7.12 1.95
CA ASP A 118 -21.33 7.34 2.16
C ASP A 118 -21.65 7.65 3.65
N ILE A 119 -21.00 6.97 4.58
CA ILE A 119 -21.15 7.23 6.03
C ILE A 119 -20.57 8.61 6.39
N ILE A 120 -19.41 8.97 5.85
CA ILE A 120 -18.82 10.30 6.04
C ILE A 120 -19.80 11.41 5.62
N ASP A 121 -20.44 11.24 4.47
CA ASP A 121 -21.42 12.19 3.94
C ASP A 121 -22.70 12.19 4.78
N GLU A 122 -23.23 11.02 5.16
CA GLU A 122 -24.43 10.86 5.99
C GLU A 122 -24.27 11.58 7.34
N TYR A 123 -23.13 11.42 7.99
CA TYR A 123 -22.84 12.04 9.29
C TYR A 123 -22.14 13.40 9.18
N GLN A 124 -21.94 13.91 7.97
CA GLN A 124 -21.26 15.19 7.71
C GLN A 124 -19.91 15.30 8.46
N LEU A 125 -19.11 14.25 8.39
CA LEU A 125 -17.79 14.21 9.05
C LEU A 125 -16.76 15.02 8.25
N PRO A 126 -15.82 15.71 8.92
CA PRO A 126 -14.74 16.44 8.25
C PRO A 126 -13.63 15.49 7.77
N ALA A 127 -14.00 14.54 6.93
CA ALA A 127 -13.11 13.47 6.49
C ALA A 127 -13.37 13.11 5.03
N HIS A 128 -12.48 12.32 4.44
CA HIS A 128 -12.67 11.68 3.15
C HIS A 128 -11.89 10.36 3.08
N THR A 129 -12.30 9.46 2.20
CA THR A 129 -11.59 8.20 1.96
C THR A 129 -10.49 8.39 0.92
N VAL A 130 -9.36 7.69 1.09
CA VAL A 130 -8.28 7.62 0.12
C VAL A 130 -7.88 6.15 -0.04
N GLY A 131 -7.67 5.69 -1.28
CA GLY A 131 -7.25 4.33 -1.54
C GLY A 131 -6.40 4.19 -2.78
N PHE A 132 -5.58 3.13 -2.79
CA PHE A 132 -4.75 2.74 -3.93
C PHE A 132 -4.49 1.24 -3.90
N GLY A 133 -4.98 0.54 -4.93
CA GLY A 133 -4.95 -0.93 -4.96
C GLY A 133 -5.74 -1.51 -3.79
N VAL A 134 -5.12 -2.37 -3.01
CA VAL A 134 -5.77 -3.03 -1.85
C VAL A 134 -5.66 -2.24 -0.55
N LYS A 135 -5.20 -1.00 -0.60
CA LYS A 135 -5.02 -0.13 0.57
C LYS A 135 -6.08 0.93 0.66
N GLY A 136 -6.51 1.23 1.89
CA GLY A 136 -7.43 2.31 2.16
C GLY A 136 -7.17 3.01 3.48
N CYS A 137 -7.64 4.24 3.57
CA CYS A 137 -7.67 5.01 4.80
C CYS A 137 -8.79 6.04 4.79
N VAL A 138 -9.15 6.50 5.99
CA VAL A 138 -9.95 7.71 6.21
C VAL A 138 -9.01 8.83 6.62
N THR A 139 -8.99 9.88 5.84
CA THR A 139 -8.24 11.10 6.14
C THR A 139 -9.17 12.11 6.81
N TRP A 140 -8.86 12.45 8.06
CA TRP A 140 -9.63 13.40 8.86
C TRP A 140 -9.27 14.84 8.50
N SER A 141 -9.73 15.25 7.33
CA SER A 141 -9.57 16.58 6.75
C SER A 141 -10.66 16.81 5.70
N THR A 142 -11.19 18.00 5.63
CA THR A 142 -12.15 18.41 4.59
C THR A 142 -11.48 18.66 3.23
N LYS A 143 -10.15 18.74 3.20
CA LYS A 143 -9.37 19.01 1.98
C LYS A 143 -8.51 17.81 1.61
N PRO A 144 -8.38 17.49 0.31
CA PRO A 144 -7.44 16.47 -0.13
C PRO A 144 -6.01 16.79 0.31
N VAL A 145 -5.31 15.80 0.84
CA VAL A 145 -3.89 15.90 1.22
C VAL A 145 -3.04 15.80 -0.05
N ARG A 146 -2.37 16.88 -0.42
CA ARG A 146 -1.51 16.96 -1.62
C ARG A 146 -0.03 17.14 -1.32
N ASN A 147 0.29 17.53 -0.09
CA ASN A 147 1.65 17.79 0.37
C ASN A 147 1.73 17.63 1.90
N TYR A 148 2.95 17.72 2.42
CA TYR A 148 3.19 17.52 3.85
C TYR A 148 2.51 18.56 4.76
N ARG A 149 2.27 19.79 4.29
CA ARG A 149 1.54 20.80 5.08
C ARG A 149 0.07 20.44 5.22
N ASP A 150 -0.55 19.93 4.14
CA ASP A 150 -1.92 19.44 4.18
C ASP A 150 -2.02 18.25 5.15
N TYR A 151 -1.06 17.31 5.08
CA TYR A 151 -0.98 16.17 5.99
C TYR A 151 -0.91 16.61 7.44
N LYS A 152 -0.07 17.59 7.77
CA LYS A 152 0.04 18.12 9.14
C LYS A 152 -1.23 18.82 9.66
N ALA A 153 -2.13 19.20 8.77
CA ALA A 153 -3.40 19.81 9.13
C ALA A 153 -4.54 18.79 9.34
N THR A 154 -4.26 17.50 9.14
CA THR A 154 -5.19 16.40 9.44
C THR A 154 -5.43 16.32 10.94
N ASP A 155 -6.65 15.99 11.35
CA ASP A 155 -6.98 15.75 12.76
C ASP A 155 -6.46 14.38 13.21
N PHE A 156 -5.28 14.38 13.79
CA PHE A 156 -4.63 13.18 14.30
C PHE A 156 -5.32 12.61 15.54
N GLY A 157 -5.96 13.46 16.34
CA GLY A 157 -6.65 13.02 17.55
C GLY A 157 -7.86 12.14 17.23
N VAL A 158 -8.68 12.56 16.24
CA VAL A 158 -9.83 11.75 15.80
C VAL A 158 -9.37 10.47 15.11
N ALA A 159 -8.30 10.52 14.31
CA ALA A 159 -7.75 9.32 13.68
C ALA A 159 -7.24 8.29 14.69
N GLU A 160 -6.56 8.73 15.76
CA GLU A 160 -6.12 7.86 16.85
C GLU A 160 -7.31 7.30 17.64
N ALA A 161 -8.32 8.12 17.92
CA ALA A 161 -9.55 7.67 18.55
C ALA A 161 -10.27 6.59 17.74
N HIS A 162 -10.36 6.74 16.42
CA HIS A 162 -10.91 5.71 15.52
C HIS A 162 -10.10 4.42 15.59
N TRP A 163 -8.78 4.49 15.54
CA TRP A 163 -7.91 3.33 15.65
C TRP A 163 -8.12 2.58 16.98
N LEU A 164 -8.18 3.32 18.13
CA LEU A 164 -8.45 2.73 19.44
C LEU A 164 -9.85 2.11 19.52
N PHE A 165 -10.84 2.76 18.93
CA PHE A 165 -12.20 2.25 18.85
C PHE A 165 -12.26 0.91 18.12
N ALA A 166 -11.63 0.83 16.94
CA ALA A 166 -11.57 -0.38 16.12
C ALA A 166 -10.86 -1.54 16.85
N ILE A 167 -9.71 -1.28 17.51
CA ILE A 167 -8.99 -2.31 18.27
C ILE A 167 -9.83 -2.86 19.42
N ASN A 168 -10.53 -2.01 20.15
CA ASN A 168 -11.41 -2.44 21.25
C ASN A 168 -12.57 -3.32 20.78
N ARG A 169 -12.87 -3.32 19.48
CA ARG A 169 -13.92 -4.12 18.85
C ARG A 169 -13.36 -5.33 18.09
N GLY A 170 -12.06 -5.58 18.21
CA GLY A 170 -11.39 -6.74 17.62
C GLY A 170 -10.92 -6.52 16.18
N ILE A 171 -10.95 -5.30 15.66
CA ILE A 171 -10.44 -4.97 14.34
C ILE A 171 -9.01 -4.45 14.49
N ILE A 172 -8.04 -5.29 14.13
CA ILE A 172 -6.62 -4.97 14.25
C ILE A 172 -6.15 -4.29 12.96
N THR A 173 -6.00 -2.97 13.02
CA THR A 173 -5.40 -2.16 11.96
C THR A 173 -4.03 -1.65 12.39
N PRO A 174 -3.13 -1.32 11.47
CA PRO A 174 -1.84 -0.72 11.85
C PRO A 174 -2.06 0.64 12.51
N PRO A 175 -1.27 0.99 13.53
CA PRO A 175 -1.29 2.33 14.10
C PRO A 175 -0.72 3.31 13.08
N GLY A 176 -1.46 4.35 12.77
CA GLY A 176 -1.05 5.37 11.82
C GLY A 176 -2.21 5.93 11.02
N LEU A 177 -1.92 6.96 10.25
CA LEU A 177 -2.94 7.75 9.56
C LEU A 177 -2.89 7.58 8.04
N ASP A 178 -1.87 6.93 7.53
CA ASP A 178 -1.56 6.82 6.11
C ASP A 178 -1.91 5.44 5.50
N GLU A 179 -2.12 4.43 6.36
CA GLU A 179 -2.53 3.07 5.95
C GLU A 179 -3.37 2.43 7.05
N GLN A 180 -4.67 2.74 7.08
CA GLN A 180 -5.53 2.23 8.15
C GLN A 180 -5.98 0.80 7.90
N TRP A 181 -6.09 0.37 6.64
CA TRP A 181 -6.33 -1.04 6.31
C TRP A 181 -5.65 -1.48 5.03
N LEU A 182 -5.48 -2.77 4.92
CA LEU A 182 -4.91 -3.44 3.78
C LEU A 182 -5.69 -4.74 3.54
N ILE A 183 -6.42 -4.79 2.44
CA ILE A 183 -7.21 -5.97 2.09
C ILE A 183 -6.29 -7.05 1.53
N SER A 184 -6.36 -8.24 2.10
CA SER A 184 -5.61 -9.41 1.64
C SER A 184 -6.53 -10.40 0.93
N LEU A 185 -5.96 -11.41 0.29
CA LEU A 185 -6.72 -12.48 -0.36
C LEU A 185 -7.51 -13.38 0.62
N ALA A 186 -7.27 -13.23 1.94
CA ALA A 186 -8.02 -13.92 2.98
C ALA A 186 -9.26 -13.15 3.45
N HIS A 187 -9.39 -11.88 3.07
CA HIS A 187 -10.56 -11.07 3.37
C HIS A 187 -11.63 -11.27 2.31
N GLY A 188 -12.89 -11.32 2.73
CA GLY A 188 -14.06 -11.40 1.88
C GLY A 188 -15.12 -10.37 2.28
N GLN A 189 -16.35 -10.57 1.85
CA GLN A 189 -17.45 -9.64 2.11
C GLN A 189 -17.71 -9.45 3.60
N THR A 190 -17.56 -10.49 4.40
CA THR A 190 -17.78 -10.45 5.86
C THR A 190 -16.84 -9.43 6.55
N GLU A 191 -15.55 -9.46 6.21
CA GLU A 191 -14.56 -8.55 6.79
C GLU A 191 -14.79 -7.11 6.36
N ILE A 192 -15.25 -6.90 5.11
CA ILE A 192 -15.63 -5.58 4.63
C ILE A 192 -16.87 -5.05 5.36
N ASP A 193 -17.87 -5.90 5.57
CA ASP A 193 -19.08 -5.51 6.29
C ASP A 193 -18.77 -5.14 7.75
N ILE A 194 -17.91 -5.90 8.41
CA ILE A 194 -17.42 -5.60 9.77
C ILE A 194 -16.69 -4.26 9.81
N LEU A 195 -15.76 -4.01 8.88
CA LEU A 195 -15.00 -2.75 8.82
C LEU A 195 -15.92 -1.53 8.62
N VAL A 196 -16.90 -1.65 7.74
CA VAL A 196 -17.86 -0.57 7.43
C VAL A 196 -18.79 -0.31 8.60
N GLU A 197 -19.27 -1.36 9.27
CA GLU A 197 -20.16 -1.20 10.43
C GLU A 197 -19.42 -0.61 11.64
N ASP A 198 -18.18 -1.02 11.88
CA ASP A 198 -17.33 -0.41 12.90
C ASP A 198 -17.17 1.10 12.67
N PHE A 199 -16.90 1.50 11.44
CA PHE A 199 -16.80 2.91 11.09
C PHE A 199 -18.12 3.66 11.30
N ARG A 200 -19.27 3.04 10.98
CA ARG A 200 -20.59 3.61 11.22
C ARG A 200 -20.85 3.84 12.71
N GLU A 201 -20.57 2.88 13.55
CA GLU A 201 -20.72 3.02 15.00
C GLU A 201 -19.78 4.08 15.58
N PHE A 202 -18.55 4.18 15.07
CA PHE A 202 -17.63 5.25 15.43
C PHE A 202 -18.19 6.63 15.04
N ALA A 203 -18.71 6.77 13.81
CA ALA A 203 -19.34 8.00 13.33
C ALA A 203 -20.51 8.45 14.21
N GLN A 204 -21.35 7.50 14.65
CA GLN A 204 -22.42 7.75 15.61
C GLN A 204 -21.89 8.26 16.96
N ALA A 205 -20.87 7.60 17.50
CA ALA A 205 -20.30 7.91 18.81
C ALA A 205 -19.67 9.30 18.87
N ILE A 206 -19.06 9.80 17.80
CA ILE A 206 -18.45 11.14 17.77
C ILE A 206 -19.45 12.26 17.45
N ARG A 207 -20.70 11.93 17.06
CA ARG A 207 -21.77 12.89 16.81
C ARG A 207 -22.81 12.98 17.93
N SER A 208 -22.82 12.00 18.86
CA SER A 208 -23.64 12.02 20.08
C SER A 208 -23.04 12.93 21.15
#